data_1febf14439b07d2bfa8c4eb575c795d8
#
_entry.id   1febf14439b07d2bfa8c4eb575c795d8
#
_cell.length_a   1.000
_cell.length_b   1.000
_cell.length_c   1.000
_cell.angle_alpha   90.00
_cell.angle_beta   90.00
_cell.angle_gamma   90.00
#
_symmetry.space_group_name_H-M   'P 1'
#
loop_
_entity.id
_entity.type
_entity.pdbx_description
1 polymer ?
#
loop_
_entity_poly.entity_id
_entity_poly.type
_entity_poly.pdbx_seq_one_letter_code
_entity_poly.pdbx_strand_id
1 'polypeptide(L)'
;MLAIPARVAGVGALTVVTPPRAGGGLDPAIALAAELCGIEYIGTVGGAQAIAALAYGAGDIGPVARICGPGNAWVAAAKALVAATPGGPGIDLPAGPSELMVIADDSADPAVVAADLLSQAEHDVDAQVLLVTPSAALIEAVAREIAARAAGGGFAPARAILCAGLDEAVTIANAYAPEHLSLATDRADALVPAIMNAGAIFAGHGAAETFGDYLAGSSHVLPTDGAARYTGGVSVLTFMKAITVQRVTADAARAVAAPAAALARLEGLEAHALAAEARA
;
A
#
# COMPACT_ATOMS: atom_id res chain seq x y z
N MET A 1 -2.70 11.89 -3.31
CA MET A 1 -2.98 10.55 -2.79
C MET A 1 -2.87 10.45 -1.27
N LEU A 2 -1.83 11.01 -0.62
CA LEU A 2 -1.66 10.94 0.85
C LEU A 2 -2.43 12.04 1.60
N ALA A 3 -2.38 13.28 1.10
CA ALA A 3 -2.94 14.43 1.80
C ALA A 3 -4.48 14.40 1.93
N ILE A 4 -5.19 13.98 0.88
CA ILE A 4 -6.66 13.95 0.89
C ILE A 4 -7.20 12.95 1.93
N PRO A 5 -6.79 11.66 1.96
CA PRO A 5 -7.27 10.75 3.00
C PRO A 5 -6.86 11.19 4.42
N ALA A 6 -5.69 11.81 4.59
CA ALA A 6 -5.29 12.38 5.88
C ALA A 6 -6.23 13.53 6.31
N ARG A 7 -6.59 14.43 5.41
CA ARG A 7 -7.55 15.51 5.68
C ARG A 7 -8.95 14.97 6.01
N VAL A 8 -9.43 13.98 5.25
CA VAL A 8 -10.72 13.32 5.52
C VAL A 8 -10.72 12.64 6.89
N ALA A 9 -9.59 12.05 7.30
CA ALA A 9 -9.42 11.47 8.64
C ALA A 9 -9.34 12.53 9.77
N GLY A 10 -9.30 13.83 9.44
CA GLY A 10 -9.21 14.91 10.43
C GLY A 10 -7.82 15.15 10.98
N VAL A 11 -6.76 14.78 10.26
CA VAL A 11 -5.37 15.06 10.67
C VAL A 11 -5.14 16.57 10.65
N GLY A 12 -4.80 17.14 11.83
CA GLY A 12 -4.67 18.58 12.03
C GLY A 12 -3.41 19.19 11.43
N ALA A 13 -2.29 18.44 11.42
CA ALA A 13 -1.01 18.92 10.89
C ALA A 13 -0.46 17.91 9.87
N LEU A 14 -0.13 18.41 8.69
CA LEU A 14 0.48 17.62 7.61
C LEU A 14 1.79 18.30 7.20
N THR A 15 2.88 17.54 7.25
CA THR A 15 4.19 17.95 6.73
C THR A 15 4.51 17.12 5.50
N VAL A 16 4.80 17.78 4.39
CA VAL A 16 5.26 17.13 3.17
C VAL A 16 6.78 17.31 3.05
N VAL A 17 7.47 16.25 2.69
CA VAL A 17 8.90 16.29 2.34
C VAL A 17 9.10 15.70 0.96
N THR A 18 9.96 16.30 0.16
CA THR A 18 10.30 15.84 -1.19
C THR A 18 11.75 16.22 -1.50
N PRO A 19 12.51 15.40 -2.24
CA PRO A 19 13.84 15.79 -2.64
C PRO A 19 13.81 17.07 -3.50
N PRO A 20 14.83 17.92 -3.42
CA PRO A 20 14.94 19.08 -4.29
C PRO A 20 15.13 18.64 -5.75
N ARG A 21 14.74 19.48 -6.71
CA ARG A 21 15.05 19.30 -8.14
C ARG A 21 16.56 19.35 -8.37
N ALA A 22 17.01 18.83 -9.50
CA ALA A 22 18.43 18.82 -9.89
C ALA A 22 19.10 20.21 -9.91
N GLY A 23 18.33 21.29 -10.08
CA GLY A 23 18.80 22.68 -9.97
C GLY A 23 18.50 23.36 -8.64
N GLY A 24 18.05 22.61 -7.64
CA GLY A 24 17.54 23.15 -6.37
C GLY A 24 16.05 23.56 -6.48
N GLY A 25 15.45 23.81 -5.31
CA GLY A 25 14.04 24.23 -5.21
C GLY A 25 13.02 23.10 -5.34
N LEU A 26 11.76 23.47 -5.24
CA LEU A 26 10.60 22.58 -5.28
C LEU A 26 10.09 22.40 -6.70
N ASP A 27 9.59 21.23 -7.03
CA ASP A 27 8.86 21.01 -8.29
C ASP A 27 7.54 21.78 -8.29
N PRO A 28 7.25 22.59 -9.33
CA PRO A 28 6.02 23.39 -9.39
C PRO A 28 4.73 22.56 -9.34
N ALA A 29 4.72 21.33 -9.88
CA ALA A 29 3.55 20.47 -9.83
C ALA A 29 3.29 19.97 -8.40
N ILE A 30 4.35 19.63 -7.64
CA ILE A 30 4.24 19.28 -6.23
C ILE A 30 3.77 20.48 -5.41
N ALA A 31 4.29 21.69 -5.68
CA ALA A 31 3.86 22.90 -5.01
C ALA A 31 2.36 23.18 -5.22
N LEU A 32 1.90 23.12 -6.48
CA LEU A 32 0.49 23.30 -6.82
C LEU A 32 -0.40 22.22 -6.16
N ALA A 33 0.00 20.96 -6.24
CA ALA A 33 -0.76 19.88 -5.61
C ALA A 33 -0.86 20.05 -4.08
N ALA A 34 0.21 20.50 -3.44
CA ALA A 34 0.23 20.78 -2.00
C ALA A 34 -0.69 21.94 -1.65
N GLU A 35 -0.65 23.04 -2.42
CA GLU A 35 -1.54 24.19 -2.26
C GLU A 35 -3.01 23.77 -2.38
N LEU A 36 -3.38 23.01 -3.42
CA LEU A 36 -4.72 22.48 -3.61
C LEU A 36 -5.17 21.56 -2.45
N CYS A 37 -4.23 20.89 -1.79
CA CYS A 37 -4.49 20.09 -0.60
C CYS A 37 -4.43 20.89 0.71
N GLY A 38 -4.20 22.21 0.68
CA GLY A 38 -4.06 23.05 1.87
C GLY A 38 -2.81 22.73 2.69
N ILE A 39 -1.71 22.29 2.06
CA ILE A 39 -0.43 22.06 2.70
C ILE A 39 0.35 23.37 2.70
N GLU A 40 0.69 23.87 3.87
CA GLU A 40 1.37 25.16 4.03
C GLU A 40 2.89 25.03 4.09
N TYR A 41 3.40 23.83 4.39
CA TYR A 41 4.83 23.60 4.55
C TYR A 41 5.30 22.35 3.78
N ILE A 42 6.36 22.54 2.99
CA ILE A 42 7.05 21.49 2.26
C ILE A 42 8.54 21.56 2.55
N GLY A 43 9.10 20.50 3.16
CA GLY A 43 10.53 20.37 3.34
C GLY A 43 11.20 19.82 2.07
N THR A 44 12.21 20.54 1.55
CA THR A 44 12.98 20.09 0.38
C THR A 44 14.10 19.15 0.78
N VAL A 45 13.73 17.99 1.32
CA VAL A 45 14.62 16.90 1.74
C VAL A 45 14.02 15.55 1.35
N GLY A 46 14.87 14.63 0.91
CA GLY A 46 14.47 13.27 0.52
C GLY A 46 15.36 12.19 1.16
N GLY A 47 15.12 10.92 0.79
CA GLY A 47 15.91 9.80 1.27
C GLY A 47 15.73 9.48 2.75
N ALA A 48 16.66 8.69 3.30
CA ALA A 48 16.66 8.30 4.72
C ALA A 48 16.73 9.51 5.68
N GLN A 49 17.35 10.60 5.24
CA GLN A 49 17.46 11.85 6.01
C GLN A 49 16.08 12.49 6.25
N ALA A 50 15.20 12.45 5.25
CA ALA A 50 13.83 12.94 5.38
C ALA A 50 13.05 12.11 6.40
N ILE A 51 13.20 10.79 6.38
CA ILE A 51 12.57 9.89 7.35
C ILE A 51 13.07 10.17 8.78
N ALA A 52 14.40 10.36 8.95
CA ALA A 52 14.97 10.71 10.24
C ALA A 52 14.47 12.08 10.73
N ALA A 53 14.40 13.08 9.85
CA ALA A 53 13.88 14.41 10.19
C ALA A 53 12.40 14.36 10.62
N LEU A 54 11.57 13.57 9.93
CA LEU A 54 10.17 13.37 10.31
C LEU A 54 10.01 12.57 11.62
N ALA A 55 10.92 11.64 11.89
CA ALA A 55 10.84 10.81 13.10
C ALA A 55 11.31 11.55 14.37
N TYR A 56 12.37 12.31 14.27
CA TYR A 56 13.07 12.90 15.43
C TYR A 56 13.04 14.42 15.47
N GLY A 57 12.63 15.07 14.40
CA GLY A 57 12.71 16.52 14.22
C GLY A 57 14.08 16.96 13.71
N ALA A 58 14.09 17.92 12.77
CA ALA A 58 15.32 18.58 12.30
C ALA A 58 14.97 19.94 11.67
N GLY A 59 15.64 21.00 12.10
CA GLY A 59 15.34 22.36 11.65
C GLY A 59 13.88 22.72 11.91
N ASP A 60 13.17 23.12 10.85
CA ASP A 60 11.75 23.48 10.93
C ASP A 60 10.80 22.26 10.82
N ILE A 61 11.35 21.05 10.61
CA ILE A 61 10.55 19.81 10.55
C ILE A 61 10.39 19.29 11.98
N GLY A 62 9.17 19.35 12.51
CA GLY A 62 8.82 18.73 13.80
C GLY A 62 8.61 17.23 13.66
N PRO A 63 8.80 16.46 14.77
CA PRO A 63 8.54 15.02 14.76
C PRO A 63 7.05 14.74 14.54
N VAL A 64 6.75 13.67 13.78
CA VAL A 64 5.39 13.27 13.41
C VAL A 64 4.99 11.94 14.03
N ALA A 65 3.69 11.75 14.24
CA ALA A 65 3.16 10.48 14.75
C ALA A 65 3.10 9.37 13.70
N ARG A 66 3.08 9.73 12.39
CA ARG A 66 3.02 8.76 11.29
C ARG A 66 3.74 9.30 10.06
N ILE A 67 4.49 8.41 9.40
CA ILE A 67 5.18 8.68 8.13
C ILE A 67 4.54 7.83 7.05
N CYS A 68 4.08 8.46 5.98
CA CYS A 68 3.45 7.81 4.83
C CYS A 68 4.11 8.26 3.53
N GLY A 69 4.18 7.38 2.57
CA GLY A 69 4.65 7.67 1.22
C GLY A 69 5.60 6.62 0.66
N PRO A 70 5.71 6.56 -0.67
CA PRO A 70 6.62 5.67 -1.37
C PRO A 70 8.07 6.12 -1.21
N GLY A 71 8.99 5.25 -1.57
CA GLY A 71 10.41 5.56 -1.59
C GLY A 71 11.25 4.37 -2.02
N ASN A 72 12.52 4.63 -2.30
CA ASN A 72 13.49 3.59 -2.64
C ASN A 72 13.87 2.73 -1.42
N ALA A 73 14.73 1.72 -1.61
CA ALA A 73 15.16 0.79 -0.58
C ALA A 73 15.74 1.49 0.67
N TRP A 74 16.42 2.64 0.54
CA TRP A 74 16.94 3.41 1.66
C TRP A 74 15.82 4.04 2.50
N VAL A 75 14.78 4.55 1.84
CA VAL A 75 13.59 5.09 2.50
C VAL A 75 12.83 3.97 3.20
N ALA A 76 12.67 2.82 2.56
CA ALA A 76 12.04 1.63 3.13
C ALA A 76 12.77 1.17 4.41
N ALA A 77 14.09 1.01 4.34
CA ALA A 77 14.90 0.62 5.49
C ALA A 77 14.83 1.66 6.63
N ALA A 78 14.88 2.95 6.31
CA ALA A 78 14.76 4.02 7.30
C ALA A 78 13.38 4.02 7.97
N LYS A 79 12.28 3.84 7.20
CA LYS A 79 10.92 3.72 7.74
C LYS A 79 10.83 2.53 8.70
N ALA A 80 11.36 1.37 8.33
CA ALA A 80 11.36 0.18 9.18
C ALA A 80 12.13 0.41 10.49
N LEU A 81 13.30 1.04 10.43
CA LEU A 81 14.13 1.36 11.60
C LEU A 81 13.42 2.29 12.58
N VAL A 82 12.84 3.40 12.09
CA VAL A 82 12.16 4.35 12.98
C VAL A 82 10.87 3.77 13.57
N ALA A 83 10.14 2.94 12.81
CA ALA A 83 8.94 2.27 13.29
C ALA A 83 9.24 1.20 14.36
N ALA A 84 10.41 0.54 14.30
CA ALA A 84 10.85 -0.43 15.30
C ALA A 84 11.41 0.23 16.56
N THR A 85 11.67 1.54 16.55
CA THR A 85 12.21 2.28 17.71
C THR A 85 11.09 2.55 18.71
N PRO A 86 11.27 2.24 20.02
CA PRO A 86 10.30 2.57 21.03
C PRO A 86 9.96 4.09 21.04
N GLY A 87 8.68 4.42 20.90
CA GLY A 87 8.22 5.82 20.79
C GLY A 87 8.41 6.44 19.39
N GLY A 88 8.91 5.69 18.42
CA GLY A 88 9.01 6.13 17.03
C GLY A 88 7.66 6.25 16.34
N PRO A 89 7.62 6.89 15.15
CA PRO A 89 6.39 7.08 14.40
C PRO A 89 5.88 5.75 13.82
N GLY A 90 4.54 5.63 13.67
CA GLY A 90 3.98 4.60 12.82
C GLY A 90 4.32 4.86 11.35
N ILE A 91 4.30 3.80 10.53
CA ILE A 91 4.45 3.92 9.07
C ILE A 91 3.17 3.43 8.38
N ASP A 92 3.03 3.73 7.10
CA ASP A 92 1.92 3.23 6.27
C ASP A 92 2.11 1.74 5.94
N LEU A 93 3.13 1.44 5.12
CA LEU A 93 3.42 0.09 4.62
C LEU A 93 4.91 -0.02 4.25
N PRO A 94 5.45 -1.24 4.17
CA PRO A 94 6.77 -1.47 3.56
C PRO A 94 6.76 -0.97 2.10
N ALA A 95 7.88 -0.41 1.66
CA ALA A 95 8.09 -0.02 0.29
C ALA A 95 9.10 -0.98 -0.36
N GLY A 96 8.73 -1.57 -1.48
CA GLY A 96 9.57 -2.42 -2.32
C GLY A 96 9.55 -1.95 -3.77
N PRO A 97 10.16 -2.68 -4.71
CA PRO A 97 10.02 -2.44 -6.13
C PRO A 97 8.55 -2.51 -6.55
N SER A 98 8.17 -1.72 -7.53
CA SER A 98 6.80 -1.76 -8.07
C SER A 98 6.50 -3.08 -8.78
N GLU A 99 5.26 -3.53 -8.70
CA GLU A 99 4.84 -4.84 -9.17
C GLU A 99 3.55 -4.75 -9.98
N LEU A 100 3.52 -5.42 -11.13
CA LEU A 100 2.30 -5.67 -11.88
C LEU A 100 2.16 -7.15 -12.24
N MET A 101 1.04 -7.74 -11.88
CA MET A 101 0.61 -9.03 -12.40
C MET A 101 -0.62 -8.84 -13.29
N VAL A 102 -0.55 -9.32 -14.52
CA VAL A 102 -1.69 -9.39 -15.45
C VAL A 102 -2.17 -10.83 -15.53
N ILE A 103 -3.43 -11.08 -15.18
CA ILE A 103 -4.15 -12.31 -15.50
C ILE A 103 -4.92 -12.04 -16.79
N ALA A 104 -4.66 -12.83 -17.84
CA ALA A 104 -5.29 -12.69 -19.13
C ALA A 104 -5.62 -14.04 -19.76
N ASP A 105 -6.63 -14.10 -20.61
CA ASP A 105 -6.97 -15.25 -21.45
C ASP A 105 -7.06 -14.84 -22.93
N ASP A 106 -7.59 -15.73 -23.80
CA ASP A 106 -7.67 -15.48 -25.24
C ASP A 106 -8.61 -14.31 -25.61
N SER A 107 -9.38 -13.75 -24.68
CA SER A 107 -10.21 -12.56 -24.91
C SER A 107 -9.39 -11.24 -24.84
N ALA A 108 -8.17 -11.29 -24.32
CA ALA A 108 -7.32 -10.11 -24.17
C ALA A 108 -6.64 -9.69 -25.50
N ASP A 109 -6.54 -8.39 -25.72
CA ASP A 109 -5.71 -7.83 -26.79
C ASP A 109 -4.23 -7.88 -26.38
N PRO A 110 -3.37 -8.64 -27.09
CA PRO A 110 -1.95 -8.72 -26.76
C PRO A 110 -1.23 -7.37 -26.76
N ALA A 111 -1.70 -6.42 -27.57
CA ALA A 111 -1.11 -5.10 -27.67
C ALA A 111 -1.39 -4.25 -26.40
N VAL A 112 -2.57 -4.42 -25.81
CA VAL A 112 -2.98 -3.76 -24.54
C VAL A 112 -2.20 -4.39 -23.38
N VAL A 113 -2.19 -5.73 -23.28
CA VAL A 113 -1.43 -6.43 -22.24
C VAL A 113 0.06 -6.06 -22.26
N ALA A 114 0.66 -5.99 -23.47
CA ALA A 114 2.06 -5.58 -23.61
C ALA A 114 2.29 -4.13 -23.18
N ALA A 115 1.35 -3.21 -23.42
CA ALA A 115 1.43 -1.83 -23.00
C ALA A 115 1.39 -1.71 -21.46
N ASP A 116 0.48 -2.44 -20.79
CA ASP A 116 0.39 -2.47 -19.33
C ASP A 116 1.67 -3.05 -18.69
N LEU A 117 2.20 -4.15 -19.24
CA LEU A 117 3.46 -4.73 -18.75
C LEU A 117 4.65 -3.78 -18.93
N LEU A 118 4.71 -3.03 -20.02
CA LEU A 118 5.77 -2.07 -20.28
C LEU A 118 5.63 -0.82 -19.41
N SER A 119 4.42 -0.34 -19.13
CA SER A 119 4.22 0.80 -18.24
C SER A 119 4.76 0.56 -16.83
N GLN A 120 4.63 -0.68 -16.33
CA GLN A 120 5.26 -1.05 -15.07
C GLN A 120 6.76 -1.29 -15.21
N ALA A 121 7.21 -1.90 -16.31
CA ALA A 121 8.62 -2.21 -16.54
C ALA A 121 9.52 -0.98 -16.68
N GLU A 122 8.98 0.20 -17.01
CA GLU A 122 9.74 1.44 -17.14
C GLU A 122 10.00 2.15 -15.79
N HIS A 123 9.32 1.75 -14.70
CA HIS A 123 9.46 2.41 -13.39
C HIS A 123 10.85 2.20 -12.78
N ASP A 124 11.36 0.99 -12.81
CA ASP A 124 12.68 0.63 -12.26
C ASP A 124 13.18 -0.67 -12.89
N VAL A 125 14.49 -0.88 -12.91
CA VAL A 125 15.11 -2.13 -13.38
C VAL A 125 14.77 -3.34 -12.51
N ASP A 126 14.40 -3.09 -11.26
CA ASP A 126 13.99 -4.10 -10.28
C ASP A 126 12.46 -4.31 -10.25
N ALA A 127 11.69 -3.62 -11.09
CA ALA A 127 10.24 -3.79 -11.17
C ALA A 127 9.87 -5.25 -11.51
N GLN A 128 8.82 -5.76 -10.89
CA GLN A 128 8.35 -7.12 -11.12
C GLN A 128 7.13 -7.11 -12.03
N VAL A 129 7.27 -7.69 -13.22
CA VAL A 129 6.28 -7.63 -14.29
C VAL A 129 5.92 -9.03 -14.72
N LEU A 130 4.67 -9.46 -14.48
CA LEU A 130 4.22 -10.84 -14.63
C LEU A 130 2.97 -10.92 -15.51
N LEU A 131 2.97 -11.84 -16.49
CA LEU A 131 1.78 -12.31 -17.21
C LEU A 131 1.44 -13.70 -16.75
N VAL A 132 0.23 -13.93 -16.25
CA VAL A 132 -0.29 -15.26 -15.89
C VAL A 132 -1.47 -15.59 -16.81
N THR A 133 -1.35 -16.65 -17.60
CA THR A 133 -2.34 -16.95 -18.64
C THR A 133 -2.43 -18.44 -18.94
N PRO A 134 -3.62 -18.98 -19.26
CA PRO A 134 -3.76 -20.34 -19.79
C PRO A 134 -3.42 -20.43 -21.29
N SER A 135 -3.14 -19.32 -21.97
CA SER A 135 -2.92 -19.26 -23.42
C SER A 135 -1.44 -19.12 -23.78
N ALA A 136 -0.83 -20.18 -24.28
CA ALA A 136 0.52 -20.12 -24.84
C ALA A 136 0.60 -19.16 -26.05
N ALA A 137 -0.47 -19.11 -26.85
CA ALA A 137 -0.55 -18.21 -28.01
C ALA A 137 -0.52 -16.73 -27.59
N LEU A 138 -1.20 -16.40 -26.48
CA LEU A 138 -1.17 -15.04 -25.92
C LEU A 138 0.24 -14.67 -25.44
N ILE A 139 0.96 -15.58 -24.76
CA ILE A 139 2.36 -15.34 -24.33
C ILE A 139 3.22 -14.97 -25.55
N GLU A 140 3.14 -15.73 -26.63
CA GLU A 140 3.93 -15.45 -27.84
C GLU A 140 3.53 -14.12 -28.50
N ALA A 141 2.24 -13.80 -28.52
CA ALA A 141 1.75 -12.54 -29.08
C ALA A 141 2.20 -11.35 -28.26
N VAL A 142 2.05 -11.39 -26.94
CA VAL A 142 2.51 -10.34 -26.02
C VAL A 142 4.03 -10.16 -26.09
N ALA A 143 4.81 -11.26 -26.19
CA ALA A 143 6.26 -11.16 -26.33
C ALA A 143 6.67 -10.44 -27.63
N ARG A 144 5.97 -10.67 -28.75
CA ARG A 144 6.21 -9.94 -30.00
C ARG A 144 5.90 -8.45 -29.86
N GLU A 145 4.80 -8.10 -29.20
CA GLU A 145 4.40 -6.71 -28.95
C GLU A 145 5.41 -5.98 -28.06
N ILE A 146 5.88 -6.63 -27.00
CA ILE A 146 6.95 -6.07 -26.11
C ILE A 146 8.23 -5.86 -26.91
N ALA A 147 8.68 -6.86 -27.67
CA ALA A 147 9.90 -6.75 -28.47
C ALA A 147 9.84 -5.61 -29.50
N ALA A 148 8.68 -5.37 -30.10
CA ALA A 148 8.48 -4.27 -31.06
C ALA A 148 8.55 -2.88 -30.40
N ARG A 149 8.11 -2.75 -29.13
CA ARG A 149 8.02 -1.46 -28.41
C ARG A 149 9.24 -1.17 -27.54
N ALA A 150 9.89 -2.20 -26.98
CA ALA A 150 11.01 -2.06 -26.05
C ALA A 150 12.39 -1.90 -26.74
N ALA A 151 12.43 -1.60 -28.03
CA ALA A 151 13.66 -1.54 -28.84
C ALA A 151 14.74 -0.53 -28.33
N GLY A 152 14.40 0.37 -27.41
CA GLY A 152 15.31 1.35 -26.80
C GLY A 152 16.02 0.87 -25.52
N GLY A 153 15.64 -0.25 -24.95
CA GLY A 153 16.15 -0.75 -23.65
C GLY A 153 15.65 0.05 -22.45
N GLY A 154 16.09 -0.33 -21.26
CA GLY A 154 15.77 0.40 -20.02
C GLY A 154 14.51 -0.12 -19.27
N PHE A 155 13.95 -1.23 -19.71
CA PHE A 155 12.80 -1.87 -19.08
C PHE A 155 13.22 -3.05 -18.21
N ALA A 156 12.51 -3.27 -17.10
CA ALA A 156 12.62 -4.49 -16.33
C ALA A 156 12.15 -5.70 -17.17
N PRO A 157 12.69 -6.92 -16.93
CA PRO A 157 12.31 -8.10 -17.68
C PRO A 157 10.90 -8.56 -17.32
N ALA A 158 9.99 -8.61 -18.29
CA ALA A 158 8.69 -9.26 -18.12
C ALA A 158 8.84 -10.79 -18.10
N ARG A 159 8.05 -11.48 -17.26
CA ARG A 159 7.98 -12.93 -17.15
C ARG A 159 6.56 -13.42 -17.42
N ALA A 160 6.43 -14.61 -18.02
CA ALA A 160 5.15 -15.23 -18.23
C ALA A 160 5.06 -16.57 -17.50
N ILE A 161 3.87 -16.85 -16.95
CA ILE A 161 3.52 -18.12 -16.31
C ILE A 161 2.35 -18.69 -17.09
N LEU A 162 2.57 -19.87 -17.71
CA LEU A 162 1.51 -20.64 -18.33
C LEU A 162 0.82 -21.47 -17.23
N CYS A 163 -0.48 -21.31 -17.07
CA CYS A 163 -1.30 -22.00 -16.08
C CYS A 163 -2.38 -22.87 -16.76
N ALA A 164 -3.04 -23.74 -16.02
CA ALA A 164 -4.08 -24.62 -16.56
C ALA A 164 -5.43 -23.91 -16.82
N GLY A 165 -5.67 -22.75 -16.15
CA GLY A 165 -6.90 -21.99 -16.29
C GLY A 165 -6.93 -20.77 -15.38
N LEU A 166 -7.99 -19.96 -15.48
CA LEU A 166 -8.12 -18.73 -14.69
C LEU A 166 -8.21 -19.00 -13.18
N ASP A 167 -8.72 -20.13 -12.73
CA ASP A 167 -8.80 -20.48 -11.31
C ASP A 167 -7.39 -20.73 -10.72
N GLU A 168 -6.49 -21.36 -11.51
CA GLU A 168 -5.08 -21.47 -11.11
C GLU A 168 -4.38 -20.10 -11.15
N ALA A 169 -4.68 -19.26 -12.13
CA ALA A 169 -4.17 -17.90 -12.21
C ALA A 169 -4.55 -17.09 -10.95
N VAL A 170 -5.78 -17.19 -10.48
CA VAL A 170 -6.24 -16.59 -9.21
C VAL A 170 -5.46 -17.15 -8.01
N THR A 171 -5.22 -18.46 -7.98
CA THR A 171 -4.43 -19.10 -6.92
C THR A 171 -3.01 -18.55 -6.90
N ILE A 172 -2.38 -18.40 -8.07
CA ILE A 172 -1.04 -17.81 -8.22
C ILE A 172 -1.03 -16.35 -7.74
N ALA A 173 -2.03 -15.55 -8.14
CA ALA A 173 -2.14 -14.15 -7.73
C ALA A 173 -2.28 -14.01 -6.20
N ASN A 174 -3.15 -14.81 -5.57
CA ASN A 174 -3.31 -14.81 -4.12
C ASN A 174 -2.05 -15.25 -3.37
N ALA A 175 -1.28 -16.17 -3.94
CA ALA A 175 -0.02 -16.62 -3.36
C ALA A 175 1.09 -15.57 -3.51
N TYR A 176 1.15 -14.89 -4.65
CA TYR A 176 2.11 -13.81 -4.93
C TYR A 176 1.76 -12.54 -4.15
N ALA A 177 0.48 -12.17 -4.11
CA ALA A 177 -0.06 -10.96 -3.50
C ALA A 177 0.51 -9.66 -4.12
N PRO A 178 0.24 -9.42 -5.43
CA PRO A 178 0.84 -8.32 -6.17
C PRO A 178 0.37 -6.95 -5.67
N GLU A 179 1.21 -5.94 -5.88
CA GLU A 179 0.83 -4.53 -5.73
C GLU A 179 -0.34 -4.19 -6.67
N HIS A 180 -0.15 -4.44 -7.96
CA HIS A 180 -1.15 -4.22 -9.00
C HIS A 180 -1.57 -5.56 -9.60
N LEU A 181 -2.87 -5.82 -9.65
CA LEU A 181 -3.44 -6.98 -10.31
C LEU A 181 -4.39 -6.53 -11.42
N SER A 182 -4.01 -6.74 -12.68
CA SER A 182 -4.88 -6.54 -13.83
C SER A 182 -5.58 -7.85 -14.19
N LEU A 183 -6.91 -7.79 -14.40
CA LEU A 183 -7.74 -8.90 -14.85
C LEU A 183 -8.19 -8.61 -16.30
N ALA A 184 -7.31 -8.86 -17.26
CA ALA A 184 -7.55 -8.61 -18.69
C ALA A 184 -8.32 -9.80 -19.32
N THR A 185 -9.57 -9.98 -18.94
CA THR A 185 -10.45 -11.04 -19.38
C THR A 185 -11.91 -10.62 -19.37
N ASP A 186 -12.75 -11.17 -20.24
CA ASP A 186 -14.21 -11.00 -20.21
C ASP A 186 -14.84 -11.50 -18.89
N ARG A 187 -14.12 -12.32 -18.13
CA ARG A 187 -14.57 -12.88 -16.85
C ARG A 187 -14.11 -12.08 -15.62
N ALA A 188 -13.55 -10.89 -15.80
CA ALA A 188 -12.93 -10.10 -14.71
C ALA A 188 -13.83 -9.96 -13.48
N ASP A 189 -15.09 -9.52 -13.65
CA ASP A 189 -16.04 -9.34 -12.54
C ASP A 189 -16.33 -10.64 -11.78
N ALA A 190 -16.30 -11.78 -12.45
CA ALA A 190 -16.49 -13.08 -11.82
C ALA A 190 -15.27 -13.53 -11.00
N LEU A 191 -14.08 -13.03 -11.33
CA LEU A 191 -12.83 -13.37 -10.64
C LEU A 191 -12.58 -12.49 -9.41
N VAL A 192 -13.03 -11.21 -9.45
CA VAL A 192 -12.78 -10.24 -8.35
C VAL A 192 -13.11 -10.81 -6.97
N PRO A 193 -14.26 -11.50 -6.72
CA PRO A 193 -14.57 -12.03 -5.39
C PRO A 193 -13.62 -13.12 -4.87
N ALA A 194 -12.84 -13.76 -5.77
CA ALA A 194 -11.87 -14.79 -5.42
C ALA A 194 -10.46 -14.24 -5.15
N ILE A 195 -10.22 -12.97 -5.45
CA ILE A 195 -8.96 -12.30 -5.14
C ILE A 195 -8.99 -11.83 -3.69
N MET A 196 -8.08 -12.36 -2.88
CA MET A 196 -7.93 -12.02 -1.46
C MET A 196 -6.72 -11.12 -1.22
N ASN A 197 -5.69 -11.23 -2.04
CA ASN A 197 -4.40 -10.60 -1.82
C ASN A 197 -3.95 -9.83 -3.07
N ALA A 198 -4.27 -8.53 -3.12
CA ALA A 198 -3.74 -7.58 -4.09
C ALA A 198 -3.79 -6.17 -3.48
N GLY A 199 -2.85 -5.31 -3.83
CA GLY A 199 -2.87 -3.90 -3.42
C GLY A 199 -4.00 -3.14 -4.12
N ALA A 200 -4.13 -3.32 -5.43
CA ALA A 200 -5.25 -2.84 -6.24
C ALA A 200 -5.62 -3.85 -7.33
N ILE A 201 -6.90 -3.88 -7.72
CA ILE A 201 -7.42 -4.73 -8.80
C ILE A 201 -7.95 -3.84 -9.92
N PHE A 202 -7.48 -4.08 -11.13
CA PHE A 202 -7.93 -3.43 -12.37
C PHE A 202 -8.74 -4.46 -13.15
N ALA A 203 -10.08 -4.34 -13.12
CA ALA A 203 -10.98 -5.36 -13.62
C ALA A 203 -11.49 -5.03 -15.04
N GLY A 204 -11.23 -5.92 -15.97
CA GLY A 204 -11.68 -5.84 -17.36
C GLY A 204 -10.71 -5.11 -18.29
N HIS A 205 -10.93 -5.29 -19.59
CA HIS A 205 -10.05 -4.80 -20.66
C HIS A 205 -9.85 -3.28 -20.71
N GLY A 206 -10.75 -2.51 -20.11
CA GLY A 206 -10.68 -1.05 -20.09
C GLY A 206 -9.98 -0.45 -18.85
N ALA A 207 -9.56 -1.29 -17.91
CA ALA A 207 -9.01 -0.83 -16.64
C ALA A 207 -7.47 -0.88 -16.66
N ALA A 208 -6.84 0.19 -17.09
CA ALA A 208 -5.39 0.32 -17.06
C ALA A 208 -4.88 0.73 -15.67
N GLU A 209 -3.74 0.17 -15.24
CA GLU A 209 -3.02 0.57 -14.03
C GLU A 209 -2.73 2.09 -14.01
N THR A 210 -2.26 2.62 -15.12
CA THR A 210 -1.99 4.05 -15.33
C THR A 210 -3.17 4.97 -14.96
N PHE A 211 -4.41 4.49 -15.08
CA PHE A 211 -5.56 5.25 -14.63
C PHE A 211 -5.61 5.37 -13.09
N GLY A 212 -5.18 4.33 -12.39
CA GLY A 212 -5.01 4.35 -10.94
C GLY A 212 -3.99 5.36 -10.48
N ASP A 213 -2.86 5.44 -11.17
CA ASP A 213 -1.79 6.40 -10.90
C ASP A 213 -2.26 7.85 -11.01
N TYR A 214 -3.10 8.17 -11.99
CA TYR A 214 -3.35 9.56 -12.35
C TYR A 214 -4.77 10.04 -12.12
N LEU A 215 -5.81 9.32 -12.58
CA LEU A 215 -7.14 9.88 -12.73
C LEU A 215 -8.30 9.08 -12.15
N ALA A 216 -8.12 7.82 -11.75
CA ALA A 216 -9.21 6.99 -11.23
C ALA A 216 -9.75 7.45 -9.86
N GLY A 217 -9.01 8.31 -9.15
CA GLY A 217 -9.43 8.91 -7.89
C GLY A 217 -9.22 8.04 -6.66
N SER A 218 -8.85 6.76 -6.80
CA SER A 218 -8.43 5.90 -5.69
C SER A 218 -7.03 6.28 -5.21
N SER A 219 -6.69 5.96 -3.95
CA SER A 219 -5.30 6.06 -3.50
C SER A 219 -4.47 5.00 -4.20
N HIS A 220 -3.29 5.39 -4.69
CA HIS A 220 -2.38 4.51 -5.41
C HIS A 220 -1.04 4.36 -4.67
N VAL A 221 -1.02 4.51 -3.35
CA VAL A 221 0.09 4.14 -2.48
C VAL A 221 -0.21 2.75 -1.95
N LEU A 222 0.37 1.75 -2.58
CA LEU A 222 -0.02 0.35 -2.49
C LEU A 222 1.06 -0.51 -1.82
N PRO A 223 0.71 -1.66 -1.24
CA PRO A 223 1.68 -2.57 -0.63
C PRO A 223 2.42 -3.38 -1.68
N THR A 224 3.74 -3.51 -1.54
CA THR A 224 4.64 -4.31 -2.37
C THR A 224 5.23 -5.48 -1.57
N ASP A 225 6.06 -6.32 -2.21
CA ASP A 225 6.77 -7.44 -1.57
C ASP A 225 5.84 -8.41 -0.80
N GLY A 226 4.66 -8.67 -1.38
CA GLY A 226 3.67 -9.54 -0.77
C GLY A 226 2.98 -8.98 0.47
N ALA A 227 3.17 -7.70 0.81
CA ALA A 227 2.50 -7.06 1.94
C ALA A 227 0.97 -6.98 1.76
N ALA A 228 0.48 -7.12 0.53
CA ALA A 228 -0.97 -7.23 0.25
C ALA A 228 -1.65 -8.42 0.94
N ARG A 229 -0.89 -9.36 1.54
CA ARG A 229 -1.43 -10.44 2.40
C ARG A 229 -1.99 -9.95 3.72
N TYR A 230 -1.57 -8.79 4.21
CA TYR A 230 -1.95 -8.30 5.55
C TYR A 230 -2.29 -6.81 5.59
N THR A 231 -2.06 -6.06 4.52
CA THR A 231 -2.41 -4.64 4.46
C THR A 231 -2.91 -4.25 3.06
N GLY A 232 -3.78 -3.27 3.00
CA GLY A 232 -4.20 -2.65 1.74
C GLY A 232 -3.44 -1.36 1.48
N GLY A 233 -3.79 -0.68 0.39
CA GLY A 233 -3.27 0.63 0.06
C GLY A 233 -3.61 1.70 1.10
N VAL A 234 -2.93 2.84 1.03
CA VAL A 234 -3.22 3.98 1.91
C VAL A 234 -4.66 4.43 1.74
N SER A 235 -5.36 4.58 2.86
CA SER A 235 -6.75 5.02 2.91
C SER A 235 -6.96 5.98 4.09
N VAL A 236 -8.20 6.43 4.29
CA VAL A 236 -8.59 7.22 5.47
C VAL A 236 -8.26 6.46 6.77
N LEU A 237 -8.46 5.15 6.79
CA LEU A 237 -8.16 4.30 7.95
C LEU A 237 -6.67 4.27 8.32
N THR A 238 -5.78 4.49 7.37
CA THR A 238 -4.33 4.58 7.64
C THR A 238 -4.01 5.71 8.62
N PHE A 239 -4.79 6.78 8.62
CA PHE A 239 -4.60 7.96 9.47
C PHE A 239 -5.45 7.93 10.75
N MET A 240 -6.18 6.84 10.99
CA MET A 240 -7.03 6.67 12.14
C MET A 240 -6.47 5.63 13.11
N LYS A 241 -6.92 5.69 14.35
CA LYS A 241 -6.66 4.64 15.37
C LYS A 241 -7.94 4.35 16.14
N ALA A 242 -8.18 3.08 16.43
CA ALA A 242 -9.27 2.67 17.30
C ALA A 242 -8.91 2.91 18.77
N ILE A 243 -9.79 3.58 19.51
CA ILE A 243 -9.69 3.76 20.96
C ILE A 243 -10.91 3.15 21.60
N THR A 244 -10.71 2.15 22.44
CA THR A 244 -11.80 1.51 23.17
C THR A 244 -12.19 2.37 24.36
N VAL A 245 -13.49 2.67 24.48
CA VAL A 245 -14.07 3.35 25.65
C VAL A 245 -15.04 2.39 26.32
N GLN A 246 -14.77 2.05 27.57
CA GLN A 246 -15.66 1.21 28.39
C GLN A 246 -16.45 2.06 29.37
N ARG A 247 -17.79 1.89 29.38
CA ARG A 247 -18.67 2.44 30.40
C ARG A 247 -19.46 1.29 30.99
N VAL A 248 -19.42 1.16 32.31
CA VAL A 248 -20.08 0.07 33.04
C VAL A 248 -21.02 0.69 34.07
N THR A 249 -22.28 0.27 34.07
CA THR A 249 -23.25 0.68 35.12
C THR A 249 -22.91 0.00 36.43
N ALA A 250 -23.37 0.55 37.56
CA ALA A 250 -23.16 -0.05 38.88
C ALA A 250 -23.68 -1.50 38.96
N ASP A 251 -24.85 -1.79 38.35
CA ASP A 251 -25.43 -3.14 38.35
C ASP A 251 -24.58 -4.11 37.51
N ALA A 252 -24.11 -3.67 36.35
CA ALA A 252 -23.22 -4.48 35.52
C ALA A 252 -21.85 -4.70 36.20
N ALA A 253 -21.31 -3.68 36.88
CA ALA A 253 -20.07 -3.82 37.66
C ALA A 253 -20.22 -4.87 38.75
N ARG A 254 -21.30 -4.82 39.54
CA ARG A 254 -21.61 -5.85 40.54
C ARG A 254 -21.73 -7.26 39.96
N ALA A 255 -22.40 -7.39 38.83
CA ALA A 255 -22.57 -8.68 38.16
C ALA A 255 -21.24 -9.32 37.66
N VAL A 256 -20.26 -8.50 37.25
CA VAL A 256 -19.00 -9.02 36.71
C VAL A 256 -17.86 -9.02 37.72
N ALA A 257 -17.98 -8.42 38.88
CA ALA A 257 -16.90 -8.27 39.86
C ALA A 257 -16.33 -9.62 40.32
N ALA A 258 -17.20 -10.54 40.78
CA ALA A 258 -16.75 -11.84 41.27
C ALA A 258 -16.09 -12.70 40.21
N PRO A 259 -16.68 -12.92 39.02
CA PRO A 259 -15.98 -13.65 37.96
C PRO A 259 -14.68 -13.00 37.49
N ALA A 260 -14.63 -11.65 37.42
CA ALA A 260 -13.40 -10.93 37.07
C ALA A 260 -12.30 -11.13 38.13
N ALA A 261 -12.64 -11.06 39.41
CA ALA A 261 -11.72 -11.32 40.51
C ALA A 261 -11.20 -12.78 40.51
N ALA A 262 -12.07 -13.75 40.21
CA ALA A 262 -11.67 -15.14 40.11
C ALA A 262 -10.66 -15.37 38.95
N LEU A 263 -10.90 -14.77 37.78
CA LEU A 263 -9.98 -14.84 36.65
C LEU A 263 -8.64 -14.17 36.98
N ALA A 264 -8.67 -12.99 37.60
CA ALA A 264 -7.44 -12.29 38.00
C ALA A 264 -6.58 -13.12 38.95
N ARG A 265 -7.21 -13.85 39.92
CA ARG A 265 -6.50 -14.75 40.82
C ARG A 265 -5.91 -15.97 40.12
N LEU A 266 -6.59 -16.51 39.10
CA LEU A 266 -6.02 -17.57 38.26
C LEU A 266 -4.73 -17.13 37.53
N GLU A 267 -4.62 -15.84 37.21
CA GLU A 267 -3.41 -15.25 36.64
C GLU A 267 -2.36 -14.81 37.69
N GLY A 268 -2.68 -14.97 39.00
CA GLY A 268 -1.82 -14.51 40.10
C GLY A 268 -1.87 -13.00 40.36
N LEU A 269 -2.88 -12.30 39.85
CA LEU A 269 -3.02 -10.84 39.91
C LEU A 269 -3.98 -10.40 41.02
N GLU A 270 -3.59 -10.52 42.28
CA GLU A 270 -4.44 -10.20 43.43
C GLU A 270 -4.93 -8.73 43.46
N ALA A 271 -4.07 -7.76 43.08
CA ALA A 271 -4.50 -6.37 43.02
C ALA A 271 -5.62 -6.13 41.98
N HIS A 272 -5.64 -6.87 40.87
CA HIS A 272 -6.72 -6.84 39.89
C HIS A 272 -8.01 -7.43 40.47
N ALA A 273 -7.89 -8.52 41.22
CA ALA A 273 -9.06 -9.13 41.90
C ALA A 273 -9.70 -8.15 42.90
N LEU A 274 -8.89 -7.52 43.76
CA LEU A 274 -9.34 -6.50 44.69
C LEU A 274 -9.97 -5.28 44.01
N ALA A 275 -9.41 -4.87 42.86
CA ALA A 275 -9.95 -3.75 42.08
C ALA A 275 -11.34 -4.09 41.48
N ALA A 276 -11.59 -5.33 41.09
CA ALA A 276 -12.90 -5.79 40.65
C ALA A 276 -13.89 -5.85 41.83
N GLU A 277 -13.49 -6.45 42.94
CA GLU A 277 -14.34 -6.60 44.16
C GLU A 277 -14.72 -5.24 44.77
N ALA A 278 -13.87 -4.24 44.69
CA ALA A 278 -14.17 -2.88 45.17
C ALA A 278 -15.35 -2.21 44.39
N ARG A 279 -15.86 -2.81 43.35
CA ARG A 279 -16.97 -2.34 42.53
C ARG A 279 -18.22 -3.23 42.62
N ALA A 280 -18.19 -4.23 43.53
CA ALA A 280 -19.28 -5.17 43.77
C ALA A 280 -20.45 -4.52 44.51
#